data_3fa69b0d660dc683496fdfe137460e9c
#
_entry.id   3fa69b0d660dc683496fdfe137460e9c
#
_cell.length_a   1.000
_cell.length_b   1.000
_cell.length_c   1.000
_cell.angle_alpha   90.00
_cell.angle_beta   90.00
_cell.angle_gamma   90.00
#
_symmetry.space_group_name_H-M   'P 1'
#
loop_
_entity.id
_entity.type
_entity.pdbx_description
1 polymer ?
#
loop_
_entity_poly.entity_id
_entity_poly.type
_entity_poly.pdbx_seq_one_letter_code
_entity_poly.pdbx_strand_id
1 'polypeptide(L)'
;MTGGNKVGFLKDIKNKVLIYDGSKGFMLQLAGLPAGDSPESFNSSHPEIVFNLHKAYVDAGCDVIQTNTFTGNRIMLEKHGLGDKTVELNRAGAIVAKRAAGENAYVAASIGPTGMLFEPFGKLTFSRAYDIYKEQVLAVADGGTDIINFETFTDILEIKAALLAAKENTELPVICSMAFEKNKRTLMGTEPASCARILKSCGADLVGANCSFGPNHMIDIIAEMAKTGEYLSVKPNAGLPRVENGKTVYDQCAVDFADDLIKYFNLNVRLIGGCCGTTPDYIKELLKRKTLSKYSGDVDARPYLCSQSSSIPVTDIFSIGKVIITDGTDEYDAADDIQEMAYGEKDAIEIVYIGADENRLGDIIARIPGIGKKPLIISSDNDKALINALRTYPGIAGIRSDLKNKYGAVVV
;
A
#
# COMPACT_ATOMS: atom_id res chain seq x y z
N MET A 1 -4.51 -2.75 -25.61
CA MET A 1 -5.18 -1.48 -25.35
C MET A 1 -6.65 -1.78 -25.02
N THR A 2 -6.95 -1.99 -23.75
CA THR A 2 -8.33 -2.28 -23.31
C THR A 2 -8.65 -1.38 -22.11
N GLY A 3 -9.09 -0.14 -22.41
CA GLY A 3 -9.55 0.82 -21.42
C GLY A 3 -10.94 0.53 -20.84
N GLY A 4 -11.46 -0.69 -20.98
CA GLY A 4 -12.86 -1.01 -20.70
C GLY A 4 -13.23 -1.08 -19.22
N ASN A 5 -12.34 -1.50 -18.33
CA ASN A 5 -12.72 -1.80 -16.93
C ASN A 5 -12.32 -0.73 -15.89
N LYS A 6 -11.39 0.18 -16.21
CA LYS A 6 -11.01 1.27 -15.29
C LYS A 6 -12.20 2.12 -14.84
N VAL A 7 -13.00 2.57 -15.81
CA VAL A 7 -14.18 3.41 -15.54
C VAL A 7 -15.24 2.63 -14.77
N GLY A 8 -15.37 1.33 -15.02
CA GLY A 8 -16.31 0.46 -14.32
C GLY A 8 -15.97 0.33 -12.84
N PHE A 9 -14.73 -0.03 -12.49
CA PHE A 9 -14.30 -0.19 -11.10
C PHE A 9 -14.44 1.09 -10.28
N LEU A 10 -13.89 2.21 -10.76
CA LEU A 10 -13.97 3.49 -10.04
C LEU A 10 -15.40 4.02 -9.88
N LYS A 11 -16.29 3.70 -10.83
CA LYS A 11 -17.73 3.98 -10.71
C LYS A 11 -18.39 3.09 -9.66
N ASP A 12 -18.03 1.81 -9.68
CA ASP A 12 -18.62 0.82 -8.79
C ASP A 12 -18.30 1.08 -7.32
N ILE A 13 -17.05 1.36 -6.97
CA ILE A 13 -16.67 1.67 -5.57
C ILE A 13 -17.34 2.93 -5.01
N LYS A 14 -17.79 3.86 -5.86
CA LYS A 14 -18.57 5.03 -5.44
C LYS A 14 -19.99 4.67 -5.04
N ASN A 15 -20.55 3.62 -5.63
CA ASN A 15 -21.99 3.31 -5.54
C ASN A 15 -22.30 2.04 -4.75
N LYS A 16 -21.35 1.12 -4.59
CA LYS A 16 -21.54 -0.16 -3.91
C LYS A 16 -20.29 -0.61 -3.16
N VAL A 17 -20.46 -1.56 -2.26
CA VAL A 17 -19.34 -2.30 -1.68
C VAL A 17 -19.01 -3.47 -2.59
N LEU A 18 -17.73 -3.64 -2.94
CA LEU A 18 -17.24 -4.79 -3.68
C LEU A 18 -16.63 -5.82 -2.72
N ILE A 19 -16.75 -7.09 -3.08
CA ILE A 19 -16.21 -8.20 -2.30
C ILE A 19 -14.93 -8.72 -2.95
N TYR A 20 -13.84 -8.70 -2.19
CA TYR A 20 -12.58 -9.35 -2.54
C TYR A 20 -12.64 -10.87 -2.33
N ASP A 21 -11.68 -11.55 -2.95
CA ASP A 21 -11.33 -12.94 -2.64
C ASP A 21 -10.66 -13.10 -1.26
N GLY A 22 -10.09 -14.28 -1.03
CA GLY A 22 -9.38 -14.65 0.19
C GLY A 22 -7.94 -15.08 -0.06
N SER A 23 -7.46 -16.02 0.76
CA SER A 23 -6.08 -16.49 0.78
C SER A 23 -5.72 -17.35 -0.44
N LYS A 24 -4.73 -16.91 -1.20
CA LYS A 24 -4.15 -17.70 -2.31
C LYS A 24 -3.08 -18.67 -1.82
N GLY A 25 -2.12 -18.18 -1.04
CA GLY A 25 -1.03 -19.02 -0.54
C GLY A 25 -1.51 -20.24 0.24
N PHE A 26 -2.49 -20.06 1.16
CA PHE A 26 -3.09 -21.16 1.90
C PHE A 26 -3.79 -22.18 0.97
N MET A 27 -4.55 -21.70 -0.01
CA MET A 27 -5.23 -22.56 -0.97
C MET A 27 -4.27 -23.32 -1.88
N LEU A 28 -3.17 -22.69 -2.31
CA LEU A 28 -2.11 -23.36 -3.09
C LEU A 28 -1.38 -24.43 -2.28
N GLN A 29 -1.12 -24.20 -1.00
CA GLN A 29 -0.56 -25.22 -0.10
C GLN A 29 -1.50 -26.44 0.03
N LEU A 30 -2.81 -26.20 0.16
CA LEU A 30 -3.81 -27.28 0.16
C LEU A 30 -3.83 -28.03 -1.19
N ALA A 31 -3.53 -27.35 -2.29
CA ALA A 31 -3.47 -27.92 -3.63
C ALA A 31 -2.09 -28.54 -3.98
N GLY A 32 -1.16 -28.62 -3.02
CA GLY A 32 0.11 -29.32 -3.16
C GLY A 32 1.34 -28.46 -3.46
N LEU A 33 1.26 -27.12 -3.28
CA LEU A 33 2.45 -26.28 -3.33
C LEU A 33 3.41 -26.69 -2.19
N PRO A 34 4.65 -27.11 -2.48
CA PRO A 34 5.61 -27.46 -1.45
C PRO A 34 5.94 -26.28 -0.54
N ALA A 35 6.21 -26.58 0.75
CA ALA A 35 6.64 -25.56 1.69
C ALA A 35 8.02 -25.01 1.27
N GLY A 36 8.12 -23.68 1.18
CA GLY A 36 9.35 -23.00 0.77
C GLY A 36 9.45 -22.69 -0.72
N ASP A 37 8.58 -23.23 -1.57
CA ASP A 37 8.54 -22.87 -2.99
C ASP A 37 7.82 -21.54 -3.22
N SER A 38 8.22 -20.84 -4.31
CA SER A 38 7.54 -19.64 -4.76
C SER A 38 6.15 -19.96 -5.31
N PRO A 39 5.06 -19.40 -4.74
CA PRO A 39 3.72 -19.57 -5.29
C PRO A 39 3.61 -19.16 -6.76
N GLU A 40 4.38 -18.16 -7.17
CA GLU A 40 4.39 -17.62 -8.54
C GLU A 40 4.87 -18.64 -9.57
N SER A 41 5.69 -19.63 -9.17
CA SER A 41 6.14 -20.69 -10.05
C SER A 41 4.97 -21.49 -10.64
N PHE A 42 3.87 -21.61 -9.89
CA PHE A 42 2.67 -22.33 -10.33
C PHE A 42 1.92 -21.63 -11.47
N ASN A 43 2.14 -20.31 -11.64
CA ASN A 43 1.54 -19.57 -12.76
C ASN A 43 1.94 -20.12 -14.12
N SER A 44 3.17 -20.66 -14.24
CA SER A 44 3.69 -21.28 -15.47
C SER A 44 3.71 -22.81 -15.40
N SER A 45 4.07 -23.41 -14.24
CA SER A 45 4.21 -24.86 -14.13
C SER A 45 2.89 -25.60 -13.91
N HIS A 46 1.93 -24.99 -13.19
CA HIS A 46 0.64 -25.59 -12.82
C HIS A 46 -0.52 -24.60 -13.02
N PRO A 47 -0.68 -23.96 -14.21
CA PRO A 47 -1.64 -22.88 -14.42
C PRO A 47 -3.10 -23.29 -14.18
N GLU A 48 -3.44 -24.56 -14.35
CA GLU A 48 -4.80 -25.07 -14.09
C GLU A 48 -5.12 -25.14 -12.59
N ILE A 49 -4.13 -25.38 -11.72
CA ILE A 49 -4.31 -25.31 -10.27
C ILE A 49 -4.62 -23.86 -9.87
N VAL A 50 -3.85 -22.91 -10.38
CA VAL A 50 -4.06 -21.46 -10.13
C VAL A 50 -5.40 -21.01 -10.70
N PHE A 51 -5.77 -21.46 -11.91
CA PHE A 51 -7.07 -21.18 -12.51
C PHE A 51 -8.22 -21.66 -11.64
N ASN A 52 -8.19 -22.92 -11.19
CA ASN A 52 -9.26 -23.52 -10.37
C ASN A 52 -9.38 -22.81 -9.02
N LEU A 53 -8.28 -22.36 -8.42
CA LEU A 53 -8.27 -21.54 -7.22
C LEU A 53 -9.02 -20.23 -7.45
N HIS A 54 -8.67 -19.47 -8.47
CA HIS A 54 -9.36 -18.22 -8.81
C HIS A 54 -10.83 -18.44 -9.13
N LYS A 55 -11.12 -19.50 -9.91
CA LYS A 55 -12.50 -19.87 -10.28
C LYS A 55 -13.36 -20.16 -9.07
N ALA A 56 -12.81 -20.84 -8.04
CA ALA A 56 -13.54 -21.11 -6.79
C ALA A 56 -13.97 -19.82 -6.07
N TYR A 57 -13.17 -18.77 -6.08
CA TYR A 57 -13.55 -17.46 -5.53
C TYR A 57 -14.55 -16.72 -6.41
N VAL A 58 -14.40 -16.77 -7.73
CA VAL A 58 -15.43 -16.21 -8.65
C VAL A 58 -16.76 -16.89 -8.46
N ASP A 59 -16.78 -18.23 -8.35
CA ASP A 59 -18.00 -19.02 -8.11
C ASP A 59 -18.59 -18.78 -6.71
N ALA A 60 -17.78 -18.39 -5.75
CA ALA A 60 -18.24 -17.93 -4.44
C ALA A 60 -18.92 -16.55 -4.50
N GLY A 61 -18.77 -15.79 -5.59
CA GLY A 61 -19.42 -14.50 -5.82
C GLY A 61 -18.54 -13.28 -5.54
N CYS A 62 -17.21 -13.42 -5.56
CA CYS A 62 -16.30 -12.26 -5.47
C CYS A 62 -16.53 -11.28 -6.62
N ASP A 63 -16.55 -9.98 -6.32
CA ASP A 63 -16.54 -8.91 -7.31
C ASP A 63 -15.10 -8.62 -7.81
N VAL A 64 -14.08 -8.93 -7.00
CA VAL A 64 -12.65 -8.72 -7.28
C VAL A 64 -11.85 -9.94 -6.85
N ILE A 65 -11.07 -10.51 -7.76
CA ILE A 65 -10.07 -11.54 -7.44
C ILE A 65 -8.66 -10.98 -7.60
N GLN A 66 -7.71 -11.52 -6.85
CA GLN A 66 -6.32 -11.10 -6.89
C GLN A 66 -5.45 -12.12 -7.61
N THR A 67 -4.47 -11.66 -8.40
CA THR A 67 -3.49 -12.54 -9.07
C THR A 67 -2.62 -13.29 -8.06
N ASN A 68 -2.01 -14.37 -8.48
CA ASN A 68 -0.99 -15.10 -7.72
C ASN A 68 0.40 -14.51 -8.00
N THR A 69 0.66 -13.28 -7.53
CA THR A 69 1.88 -12.50 -7.82
C THR A 69 2.39 -11.69 -6.62
N PHE A 70 1.97 -12.01 -5.40
CA PHE A 70 2.27 -11.26 -4.18
C PHE A 70 3.77 -11.13 -3.92
N THR A 71 4.53 -12.24 -4.03
CA THR A 71 5.99 -12.25 -3.88
C THR A 71 6.70 -12.21 -5.25
N GLY A 72 6.01 -11.72 -6.28
CA GLY A 72 6.46 -11.71 -7.66
C GLY A 72 7.47 -10.62 -8.04
N ASN A 73 7.93 -9.77 -7.11
CA ASN A 73 9.00 -8.83 -7.42
C ASN A 73 10.36 -9.53 -7.55
N ARG A 74 11.28 -8.94 -8.32
CA ARG A 74 12.58 -9.53 -8.63
C ARG A 74 13.36 -9.97 -7.40
N ILE A 75 13.38 -9.17 -6.33
CA ILE A 75 14.12 -9.46 -5.08
C ILE A 75 13.58 -10.72 -4.39
N MET A 76 12.27 -10.86 -4.32
CA MET A 76 11.65 -12.03 -3.71
C MET A 76 11.85 -13.29 -4.57
N LEU A 77 11.69 -13.17 -5.89
CA LEU A 77 11.91 -14.28 -6.81
C LEU A 77 13.38 -14.72 -6.87
N GLU A 78 14.34 -13.82 -6.72
CA GLU A 78 15.77 -14.16 -6.63
C GLU A 78 16.09 -15.12 -5.49
N LYS A 79 15.36 -15.05 -4.36
CA LYS A 79 15.52 -15.99 -3.24
C LYS A 79 15.23 -17.44 -3.61
N HIS A 80 14.50 -17.64 -4.70
CA HIS A 80 14.13 -18.95 -5.26
C HIS A 80 14.83 -19.25 -6.60
N GLY A 81 15.81 -18.44 -7.02
CA GLY A 81 16.50 -18.58 -8.31
C GLY A 81 15.62 -18.23 -9.51
N LEU A 82 14.55 -17.45 -9.32
CA LEU A 82 13.55 -17.12 -10.34
C LEU A 82 13.59 -15.63 -10.74
N GLY A 83 14.59 -14.86 -10.32
CA GLY A 83 14.67 -13.42 -10.60
C GLY A 83 14.57 -13.07 -12.08
N ASP A 84 15.22 -13.85 -12.96
CA ASP A 84 15.16 -13.64 -14.43
C ASP A 84 13.78 -13.96 -15.04
N LYS A 85 12.89 -14.61 -14.28
CA LYS A 85 11.51 -14.92 -14.69
C LYS A 85 10.47 -13.95 -14.15
N THR A 86 10.90 -12.83 -13.57
CA THR A 86 9.99 -11.84 -12.97
C THR A 86 8.86 -11.44 -13.92
N VAL A 87 9.19 -11.04 -15.14
CA VAL A 87 8.19 -10.61 -16.14
C VAL A 87 7.30 -11.78 -16.57
N GLU A 88 7.89 -12.94 -16.86
CA GLU A 88 7.16 -14.15 -17.30
C GLU A 88 6.11 -14.57 -16.26
N LEU A 89 6.53 -14.75 -15.00
CA LEU A 89 5.67 -15.29 -13.94
C LEU A 89 4.54 -14.34 -13.55
N ASN A 90 4.82 -13.04 -13.49
CA ASN A 90 3.81 -12.03 -13.19
C ASN A 90 2.77 -11.91 -14.33
N ARG A 91 3.21 -11.85 -15.57
CA ARG A 91 2.33 -11.84 -16.73
C ARG A 91 1.47 -13.11 -16.80
N ALA A 92 2.06 -14.28 -16.58
CA ALA A 92 1.32 -15.54 -16.56
C ALA A 92 0.26 -15.57 -15.45
N GLY A 93 0.58 -15.12 -14.22
CA GLY A 93 -0.36 -15.02 -13.12
C GLY A 93 -1.55 -14.12 -13.44
N ALA A 94 -1.30 -12.97 -14.09
CA ALA A 94 -2.34 -12.05 -14.52
C ALA A 94 -3.25 -12.70 -15.59
N ILE A 95 -2.69 -13.35 -16.60
CA ILE A 95 -3.44 -14.06 -17.67
C ILE A 95 -4.34 -15.14 -17.08
N VAL A 96 -3.81 -15.96 -16.16
CA VAL A 96 -4.59 -17.04 -15.53
C VAL A 96 -5.76 -16.47 -14.71
N ALA A 97 -5.53 -15.40 -13.95
CA ALA A 97 -6.59 -14.73 -13.17
C ALA A 97 -7.65 -14.12 -14.10
N LYS A 98 -7.26 -13.45 -15.20
CA LYS A 98 -8.22 -12.91 -16.20
C LYS A 98 -9.06 -14.00 -16.84
N ARG A 99 -8.46 -15.14 -17.17
CA ARG A 99 -9.20 -16.29 -17.71
C ARG A 99 -10.24 -16.82 -16.70
N ALA A 100 -9.90 -16.88 -15.42
CA ALA A 100 -10.81 -17.33 -14.37
C ALA A 100 -11.92 -16.33 -14.06
N ALA A 101 -11.62 -15.04 -14.08
CA ALA A 101 -12.58 -13.97 -13.83
C ALA A 101 -13.62 -13.84 -14.96
N GLY A 102 -13.21 -14.04 -16.21
CA GLY A 102 -14.06 -13.76 -17.36
C GLY A 102 -14.61 -12.33 -17.31
N GLU A 103 -15.92 -12.19 -17.41
CA GLU A 103 -16.65 -10.93 -17.27
C GLU A 103 -17.27 -10.74 -15.87
N ASN A 104 -17.11 -11.72 -14.97
CA ASN A 104 -17.83 -11.77 -13.70
C ASN A 104 -17.13 -11.05 -12.56
N ALA A 105 -15.81 -10.80 -12.66
CA ALA A 105 -15.03 -10.15 -11.63
C ALA A 105 -13.91 -9.27 -12.22
N TYR A 106 -13.52 -8.24 -11.49
CA TYR A 106 -12.29 -7.49 -11.73
C TYR A 106 -11.07 -8.30 -11.28
N VAL A 107 -9.93 -8.09 -11.95
CA VAL A 107 -8.66 -8.69 -11.56
C VAL A 107 -7.71 -7.63 -11.01
N ALA A 108 -7.37 -7.75 -9.73
CA ALA A 108 -6.40 -6.92 -9.06
C ALA A 108 -5.04 -7.60 -9.00
N ALA A 109 -3.99 -6.97 -9.50
CA ALA A 109 -2.63 -7.46 -9.36
C ALA A 109 -2.17 -7.38 -7.90
N SER A 110 -1.95 -8.51 -7.26
CA SER A 110 -1.43 -8.59 -5.88
C SER A 110 0.08 -8.39 -5.90
N ILE A 111 0.57 -7.31 -5.28
CA ILE A 111 1.98 -6.93 -5.21
C ILE A 111 2.35 -6.64 -3.75
N GLY A 112 3.30 -7.40 -3.22
CA GLY A 112 3.81 -7.27 -1.86
C GLY A 112 5.16 -6.57 -1.76
N PRO A 113 5.66 -6.34 -0.51
CA PRO A 113 6.93 -5.67 -0.26
C PRO A 113 8.14 -6.51 -0.72
N THR A 114 9.28 -5.84 -0.91
CA THR A 114 10.56 -6.49 -1.25
C THR A 114 11.16 -7.27 -0.08
N GLY A 115 10.74 -6.93 1.15
CA GLY A 115 11.35 -7.45 2.36
C GLY A 115 12.75 -6.89 2.65
N MET A 116 13.13 -5.81 1.99
CA MET A 116 14.37 -5.07 2.24
C MET A 116 14.09 -3.81 3.05
N LEU A 117 15.08 -3.36 3.81
CA LEU A 117 15.06 -2.07 4.49
C LEU A 117 15.71 -1.00 3.59
N PHE A 118 15.14 0.21 3.67
CA PHE A 118 15.71 1.39 3.03
C PHE A 118 16.99 1.86 3.73
N GLU A 119 17.83 2.57 2.99
CA GLU A 119 18.93 3.32 3.57
C GLU A 119 18.42 4.31 4.63
N PRO A 120 19.19 4.57 5.70
CA PRO A 120 20.52 4.02 6.00
C PRO A 120 20.49 2.65 6.70
N PHE A 121 19.33 2.10 7.05
CA PHE A 121 19.20 0.84 7.81
C PHE A 121 19.38 -0.41 6.94
N GLY A 122 19.20 -0.30 5.64
CA GLY A 122 19.37 -1.35 4.66
C GLY A 122 20.10 -0.89 3.41
N LYS A 123 19.83 -1.58 2.29
CA LYS A 123 20.49 -1.30 0.99
C LYS A 123 19.52 -0.89 -0.10
N LEU A 124 18.25 -0.67 0.24
CA LEU A 124 17.23 -0.29 -0.73
C LEU A 124 17.21 1.24 -0.87
N THR A 125 17.44 1.74 -2.06
CA THR A 125 17.22 3.15 -2.39
C THR A 125 15.83 3.35 -2.97
N PHE A 126 15.31 4.58 -2.94
CA PHE A 126 14.00 4.90 -3.53
C PHE A 126 13.95 4.57 -5.02
N SER A 127 14.98 4.95 -5.78
CA SER A 127 15.06 4.68 -7.22
C SER A 127 15.07 3.17 -7.51
N ARG A 128 15.83 2.39 -6.73
CA ARG A 128 15.85 0.94 -6.88
C ARG A 128 14.51 0.30 -6.57
N ALA A 129 13.83 0.72 -5.50
CA ALA A 129 12.49 0.25 -5.17
C ALA A 129 11.50 0.58 -6.31
N TYR A 130 11.53 1.82 -6.80
CA TYR A 130 10.72 2.25 -7.92
C TYR A 130 10.91 1.37 -9.16
N ASP A 131 12.16 1.07 -9.55
CA ASP A 131 12.45 0.26 -10.74
C ASP A 131 11.98 -1.19 -10.58
N ILE A 132 12.15 -1.79 -9.39
CA ILE A 132 11.66 -3.13 -9.06
C ILE A 132 10.14 -3.21 -9.21
N TYR A 133 9.41 -2.24 -8.64
CA TYR A 133 7.95 -2.21 -8.75
C TYR A 133 7.46 -1.88 -10.14
N LYS A 134 8.15 -1.00 -10.87
CA LYS A 134 7.85 -0.69 -12.27
C LYS A 134 7.91 -1.96 -13.15
N GLU A 135 8.95 -2.80 -12.98
CA GLU A 135 9.07 -4.07 -13.70
C GLU A 135 7.86 -4.97 -13.46
N GLN A 136 7.48 -5.16 -12.19
CA GLN A 136 6.35 -6.02 -11.83
C GLN A 136 5.01 -5.44 -12.30
N VAL A 137 4.79 -4.15 -12.10
CA VAL A 137 3.58 -3.42 -12.52
C VAL A 137 3.35 -3.55 -14.02
N LEU A 138 4.39 -3.31 -14.83
CA LEU A 138 4.29 -3.43 -16.28
C LEU A 138 3.99 -4.87 -16.71
N ALA A 139 4.58 -5.87 -16.06
CA ALA A 139 4.35 -7.27 -16.36
C ALA A 139 2.90 -7.71 -16.08
N VAL A 140 2.32 -7.32 -14.94
CA VAL A 140 0.92 -7.65 -14.62
C VAL A 140 -0.07 -6.86 -15.47
N ALA A 141 0.25 -5.61 -15.81
CA ALA A 141 -0.58 -4.79 -16.71
C ALA A 141 -0.62 -5.38 -18.14
N ASP A 142 0.53 -5.87 -18.66
CA ASP A 142 0.60 -6.58 -19.94
C ASP A 142 -0.21 -7.89 -19.92
N GLY A 143 -0.29 -8.55 -18.77
CA GLY A 143 -1.15 -9.72 -18.55
C GLY A 143 -2.66 -9.40 -18.46
N GLY A 144 -3.05 -8.12 -18.49
CA GLY A 144 -4.43 -7.65 -18.60
C GLY A 144 -5.16 -7.45 -17.28
N THR A 145 -4.46 -7.18 -16.16
CA THR A 145 -5.11 -6.82 -14.89
C THR A 145 -5.91 -5.53 -15.01
N ASP A 146 -6.96 -5.40 -14.20
CA ASP A 146 -7.85 -4.23 -14.17
C ASP A 146 -7.41 -3.21 -13.12
N ILE A 147 -6.70 -3.65 -12.07
CA ILE A 147 -6.36 -2.89 -10.87
C ILE A 147 -4.95 -3.27 -10.42
N ILE A 148 -4.16 -2.35 -9.94
CA ILE A 148 -2.93 -2.61 -9.18
C ILE A 148 -3.26 -2.58 -7.69
N ASN A 149 -2.89 -3.61 -6.94
CA ASN A 149 -3.13 -3.72 -5.50
C ASN A 149 -1.81 -3.98 -4.75
N PHE A 150 -1.26 -2.91 -4.19
CA PHE A 150 -0.15 -3.00 -3.25
C PHE A 150 -0.70 -3.37 -1.87
N GLU A 151 -0.19 -4.46 -1.28
CA GLU A 151 -0.73 -4.98 -0.02
C GLU A 151 0.34 -5.49 0.94
N THR A 152 0.01 -5.45 2.23
CA THR A 152 0.85 -5.94 3.34
C THR A 152 2.17 -5.17 3.49
N PHE A 153 2.21 -3.92 3.05
CA PHE A 153 3.38 -3.07 3.25
C PHE A 153 3.45 -2.56 4.70
N THR A 154 4.65 -2.44 5.22
CA THR A 154 4.94 -1.96 6.59
C THR A 154 5.72 -0.65 6.59
N ASP A 155 6.27 -0.25 5.44
CA ASP A 155 7.02 0.98 5.23
C ASP A 155 6.27 1.89 4.25
N ILE A 156 5.98 3.11 4.69
CA ILE A 156 5.28 4.11 3.88
C ILE A 156 6.14 4.60 2.70
N LEU A 157 7.46 4.60 2.83
CA LEU A 157 8.37 4.98 1.75
C LEU A 157 8.39 3.92 0.65
N GLU A 158 8.38 2.64 1.03
CA GLU A 158 8.36 1.54 0.07
C GLU A 158 7.07 1.54 -0.75
N ILE A 159 5.91 1.62 -0.09
CA ILE A 159 4.62 1.64 -0.81
C ILE A 159 4.45 2.91 -1.64
N LYS A 160 5.04 4.06 -1.22
CA LYS A 160 5.06 5.28 -2.03
C LYS A 160 5.86 5.08 -3.31
N ALA A 161 7.05 4.46 -3.25
CA ALA A 161 7.83 4.14 -4.44
C ALA A 161 7.05 3.22 -5.40
N ALA A 162 6.37 2.20 -4.87
CA ALA A 162 5.52 1.30 -5.63
C ALA A 162 4.31 2.03 -6.26
N LEU A 163 3.62 2.87 -5.49
CA LEU A 163 2.50 3.68 -5.97
C LEU A 163 2.91 4.60 -7.11
N LEU A 164 4.03 5.32 -6.97
CA LEU A 164 4.54 6.19 -8.02
C LEU A 164 4.94 5.39 -9.27
N ALA A 165 5.55 4.20 -9.10
CA ALA A 165 5.85 3.32 -10.22
C ALA A 165 4.59 2.92 -11.00
N ALA A 166 3.47 2.66 -10.32
CA ALA A 166 2.20 2.35 -10.99
C ALA A 166 1.58 3.59 -11.66
N LYS A 167 1.50 4.71 -10.94
CA LYS A 167 0.82 5.94 -11.44
C LYS A 167 1.57 6.63 -12.59
N GLU A 168 2.88 6.52 -12.63
CA GLU A 168 3.71 7.12 -13.68
C GLU A 168 3.80 6.22 -14.94
N ASN A 169 3.49 4.93 -14.85
CA ASN A 169 3.67 3.98 -15.95
C ASN A 169 2.38 3.28 -16.41
N THR A 170 1.26 3.46 -15.72
CA THR A 170 -0.04 2.90 -16.10
C THR A 170 -1.18 3.87 -15.82
N GLU A 171 -2.33 3.61 -16.45
CA GLU A 171 -3.58 4.30 -16.17
C GLU A 171 -4.52 3.49 -15.26
N LEU A 172 -4.05 2.37 -14.70
CA LEU A 172 -4.86 1.49 -13.88
C LEU A 172 -5.19 2.13 -12.52
N PRO A 173 -6.38 1.85 -11.95
CA PRO A 173 -6.67 2.17 -10.57
C PRO A 173 -5.67 1.50 -9.63
N VAL A 174 -5.29 2.21 -8.55
CA VAL A 174 -4.32 1.71 -7.58
C VAL A 174 -4.91 1.66 -6.18
N ILE A 175 -4.80 0.50 -5.55
CA ILE A 175 -5.16 0.27 -4.15
C ILE A 175 -3.87 0.13 -3.36
N CYS A 176 -3.79 0.78 -2.20
CA CYS A 176 -2.64 0.71 -1.30
C CYS A 176 -3.09 0.29 0.10
N SER A 177 -2.62 -0.87 0.57
CA SER A 177 -2.96 -1.42 1.88
C SER A 177 -1.72 -1.67 2.73
N MET A 178 -1.76 -1.16 3.96
CA MET A 178 -0.69 -1.31 4.95
C MET A 178 -1.00 -2.45 5.94
N ALA A 179 0.05 -3.03 6.50
CA ALA A 179 -0.02 -3.92 7.64
C ALA A 179 0.39 -3.19 8.92
N PHE A 180 -0.31 -3.46 10.02
CA PHE A 180 -0.14 -2.77 11.29
C PHE A 180 0.21 -3.72 12.42
N GLU A 181 0.92 -3.21 13.43
CA GLU A 181 1.24 -3.91 14.66
C GLU A 181 0.15 -3.70 15.75
N LYS A 182 0.27 -4.40 16.88
CA LYS A 182 -0.70 -4.28 18.01
C LYS A 182 -0.83 -2.86 18.57
N ASN A 183 0.21 -2.04 18.44
CA ASN A 183 0.19 -0.64 18.83
C ASN A 183 -0.55 0.28 17.83
N LYS A 184 -1.21 -0.30 16.83
CA LYS A 184 -1.92 0.39 15.74
C LYS A 184 -1.01 1.25 14.85
N ARG A 185 0.29 0.96 14.80
CA ARG A 185 1.25 1.58 13.90
C ARG A 185 1.81 0.53 12.95
N THR A 186 2.26 0.95 11.78
CA THR A 186 3.06 0.06 10.93
C THR A 186 4.37 -0.30 11.64
N LEU A 187 5.08 -1.32 11.16
CA LEU A 187 6.39 -1.68 11.71
C LEU A 187 7.37 -0.48 11.72
N MET A 188 7.29 0.40 10.71
CA MET A 188 8.11 1.62 10.63
C MET A 188 7.50 2.81 11.38
N GLY A 189 6.42 2.60 12.16
CA GLY A 189 5.86 3.57 13.10
C GLY A 189 4.80 4.51 12.55
N THR A 190 4.31 4.34 11.31
CA THR A 190 3.31 5.23 10.71
C THR A 190 1.91 4.97 11.27
N GLU A 191 1.19 6.05 11.59
CA GLU A 191 -0.21 6.01 12.04
C GLU A 191 -1.20 5.71 10.91
N PRO A 192 -2.36 5.07 11.19
CA PRO A 192 -3.35 4.74 10.17
C PRO A 192 -3.86 5.94 9.37
N ALA A 193 -4.21 7.04 10.04
CA ALA A 193 -4.69 8.24 9.37
C ALA A 193 -3.59 8.90 8.51
N SER A 194 -2.33 8.88 8.98
CA SER A 194 -1.18 9.37 8.20
C SER A 194 -0.95 8.52 6.96
N CYS A 195 -1.01 7.18 7.06
CA CYS A 195 -0.95 6.29 5.91
C CYS A 195 -2.01 6.63 4.86
N ALA A 196 -3.28 6.79 5.30
CA ALA A 196 -4.38 7.11 4.39
C ALA A 196 -4.16 8.44 3.67
N ARG A 197 -3.78 9.51 4.40
CA ARG A 197 -3.51 10.83 3.82
C ARG A 197 -2.34 10.81 2.84
N ILE A 198 -1.21 10.23 3.22
CA ILE A 198 -0.01 10.18 2.38
C ILE A 198 -0.27 9.43 1.09
N LEU A 199 -0.84 8.22 1.17
CA LEU A 199 -1.08 7.39 -0.01
C LEU A 199 -2.11 8.02 -0.93
N LYS A 200 -3.17 8.59 -0.36
CA LYS A 200 -4.18 9.30 -1.13
C LYS A 200 -3.61 10.52 -1.85
N SER A 201 -2.81 11.33 -1.16
CA SER A 201 -2.19 12.52 -1.74
C SER A 201 -1.21 12.19 -2.87
N CYS A 202 -0.60 11.00 -2.85
CA CYS A 202 0.24 10.47 -3.93
C CYS A 202 -0.56 9.80 -5.06
N GLY A 203 -1.90 9.76 -5.00
CA GLY A 203 -2.76 9.33 -6.08
C GLY A 203 -3.34 7.92 -5.97
N ALA A 204 -3.29 7.27 -4.79
CA ALA A 204 -4.03 6.03 -4.57
C ALA A 204 -5.54 6.24 -4.74
N ASP A 205 -6.22 5.33 -5.41
CA ASP A 205 -7.68 5.39 -5.61
C ASP A 205 -8.43 4.87 -4.37
N LEU A 206 -7.89 3.82 -3.70
CA LEU A 206 -8.30 3.35 -2.39
C LEU A 206 -7.07 3.19 -1.49
N VAL A 207 -7.30 3.40 -0.20
CA VAL A 207 -6.30 3.13 0.85
C VAL A 207 -6.88 2.13 1.85
N GLY A 208 -6.04 1.41 2.60
CA GLY A 208 -6.60 0.42 3.51
C GLY A 208 -5.59 -0.32 4.37
N ALA A 209 -6.09 -1.39 4.97
CA ALA A 209 -5.27 -2.31 5.77
C ALA A 209 -5.61 -3.76 5.45
N ASN A 210 -4.59 -4.62 5.51
CA ASN A 210 -4.79 -6.04 5.33
C ASN A 210 -3.81 -6.86 6.17
N CYS A 211 -4.10 -8.15 6.34
CA CYS A 211 -3.28 -9.09 7.11
C CYS A 211 -3.17 -8.71 8.60
N SER A 212 -2.09 -9.08 9.28
CA SER A 212 -1.76 -8.83 10.70
C SER A 212 -2.75 -9.45 11.69
N PHE A 213 -4.03 -9.11 11.62
CA PHE A 213 -5.04 -9.48 12.62
C PHE A 213 -6.35 -9.96 12.00
N GLY A 214 -7.20 -10.57 12.83
CA GLY A 214 -8.60 -10.80 12.52
C GLY A 214 -9.43 -9.50 12.60
N PRO A 215 -10.73 -9.58 12.22
CA PRO A 215 -11.59 -8.39 12.10
C PRO A 215 -11.68 -7.56 13.38
N ASN A 216 -11.81 -8.18 14.54
CA ASN A 216 -12.02 -7.48 15.81
C ASN A 216 -10.85 -6.61 16.27
N HIS A 217 -9.62 -6.87 15.79
CA HIS A 217 -8.46 -6.03 16.09
C HIS A 217 -8.21 -4.98 15.01
N MET A 218 -8.56 -5.28 13.76
CA MET A 218 -8.33 -4.35 12.65
C MET A 218 -9.35 -3.20 12.63
N ILE A 219 -10.51 -3.34 13.26
CA ILE A 219 -11.61 -2.34 13.23
C ILE A 219 -11.16 -0.95 13.69
N ASP A 220 -10.35 -0.86 14.74
CA ASP A 220 -9.87 0.40 15.27
C ASP A 220 -8.91 1.12 14.30
N ILE A 221 -8.08 0.34 13.57
CA ILE A 221 -7.18 0.86 12.55
C ILE A 221 -7.99 1.48 11.41
N ILE A 222 -9.00 0.76 10.93
CA ILE A 222 -9.90 1.23 9.87
C ILE A 222 -10.73 2.43 10.34
N ALA A 223 -11.16 2.47 11.60
CA ALA A 223 -11.88 3.62 12.15
C ALA A 223 -11.03 4.90 12.16
N GLU A 224 -9.73 4.80 12.48
CA GLU A 224 -8.81 5.94 12.35
C GLU A 224 -8.60 6.38 10.90
N MET A 225 -8.48 5.43 9.96
CA MET A 225 -8.41 5.75 8.54
C MET A 225 -9.69 6.42 8.03
N ALA A 226 -10.86 5.98 8.48
CA ALA A 226 -12.17 6.50 8.06
C ALA A 226 -12.35 8.00 8.36
N LYS A 227 -11.70 8.52 9.41
CA LYS A 227 -11.71 9.97 9.75
C LYS A 227 -11.14 10.85 8.64
N THR A 228 -10.36 10.30 7.72
CA THR A 228 -9.84 11.03 6.56
C THR A 228 -10.88 11.25 5.46
N GLY A 229 -12.03 10.58 5.51
CA GLY A 229 -13.08 10.65 4.51
C GLY A 229 -12.84 9.79 3.28
N GLU A 230 -11.71 9.10 3.19
CA GLU A 230 -11.33 8.32 2.01
C GLU A 230 -12.11 7.00 1.90
N TYR A 231 -12.24 6.48 0.67
CA TYR A 231 -12.75 5.13 0.44
C TYR A 231 -11.71 4.10 0.84
N LEU A 232 -12.16 3.12 1.64
CA LEU A 232 -11.25 2.17 2.27
C LEU A 232 -11.39 0.75 1.68
N SER A 233 -10.24 0.05 1.71
CA SER A 233 -10.12 -1.38 1.43
C SER A 233 -9.71 -2.12 2.70
N VAL A 234 -10.34 -3.26 2.99
CA VAL A 234 -10.01 -4.05 4.18
C VAL A 234 -10.02 -5.55 3.91
N LYS A 235 -8.95 -6.24 4.33
CA LYS A 235 -8.82 -7.69 4.23
C LYS A 235 -8.15 -8.26 5.48
N PRO A 236 -8.90 -8.54 6.56
CA PRO A 236 -8.35 -9.18 7.75
C PRO A 236 -8.07 -10.67 7.53
N ASN A 237 -7.27 -11.26 8.42
CA ASN A 237 -7.07 -12.71 8.51
C ASN A 237 -8.31 -13.38 9.12
N ALA A 238 -8.43 -14.70 8.98
CA ALA A 238 -9.43 -15.53 9.66
C ALA A 238 -9.09 -15.73 11.16
N GLY A 239 -8.85 -14.63 11.89
CA GLY A 239 -8.34 -14.64 13.25
C GLY A 239 -6.80 -14.68 13.31
N LEU A 240 -6.24 -15.21 14.40
CA LEU A 240 -4.80 -15.33 14.58
C LEU A 240 -4.31 -16.69 14.09
N PRO A 241 -3.13 -16.75 13.44
CA PRO A 241 -2.53 -18.02 13.05
C PRO A 241 -2.02 -18.79 14.29
N ARG A 242 -2.21 -20.10 14.29
CA ARG A 242 -1.59 -21.04 15.23
C ARG A 242 -1.06 -22.24 14.47
N VAL A 243 -0.09 -22.94 15.06
CA VAL A 243 0.47 -24.16 14.46
C VAL A 243 -0.15 -25.36 15.13
N GLU A 244 -0.84 -26.22 14.37
CA GLU A 244 -1.36 -27.51 14.81
C GLU A 244 -0.84 -28.61 13.90
N ASN A 245 -0.18 -29.62 14.46
CA ASN A 245 0.39 -30.75 13.71
C ASN A 245 1.27 -30.31 12.52
N GLY A 246 2.07 -29.24 12.70
CA GLY A 246 2.97 -28.70 11.67
C GLY A 246 2.25 -27.91 10.54
N LYS A 247 0.96 -27.65 10.68
CA LYS A 247 0.17 -26.85 9.72
C LYS A 247 -0.31 -25.57 10.37
N THR A 248 -0.32 -24.48 9.61
CA THR A 248 -0.93 -23.23 10.05
C THR A 248 -2.45 -23.36 9.95
N VAL A 249 -3.13 -23.13 11.08
CA VAL A 249 -4.61 -23.06 11.17
C VAL A 249 -5.01 -21.70 11.72
N TYR A 250 -6.25 -21.32 11.46
CA TYR A 250 -6.83 -20.06 11.91
C TYR A 250 -8.06 -20.37 12.78
N ASP A 251 -8.26 -19.57 13.82
CA ASP A 251 -9.21 -19.89 14.91
C ASP A 251 -10.63 -19.37 14.68
N GLN A 252 -10.84 -18.49 13.69
CA GLN A 252 -12.16 -17.92 13.43
C GLN A 252 -12.88 -18.66 12.30
N CYS A 253 -14.12 -19.05 12.51
CA CYS A 253 -14.94 -19.68 11.47
C CYS A 253 -15.52 -18.64 10.49
N ALA A 254 -16.04 -19.11 9.34
CA ALA A 254 -16.56 -18.24 8.27
C ALA A 254 -17.76 -17.38 8.73
N VAL A 255 -18.62 -17.93 9.59
CA VAL A 255 -19.81 -17.21 10.11
C VAL A 255 -19.38 -16.08 11.02
N ASP A 256 -18.55 -16.36 12.03
CA ASP A 256 -18.06 -15.37 12.99
C ASP A 256 -17.24 -14.29 12.31
N PHE A 257 -16.40 -14.66 11.34
CA PHE A 257 -15.64 -13.72 10.52
C PHE A 257 -16.56 -12.74 9.78
N ALA A 258 -17.59 -13.25 9.12
CA ALA A 258 -18.52 -12.42 8.37
C ALA A 258 -19.38 -11.53 9.29
N ASP A 259 -19.78 -12.01 10.47
CA ASP A 259 -20.54 -11.25 11.47
C ASP A 259 -19.68 -10.09 12.04
N ASP A 260 -18.41 -10.33 12.31
CA ASP A 260 -17.49 -9.27 12.75
C ASP A 260 -17.25 -8.20 11.69
N LEU A 261 -17.31 -8.55 10.39
CA LEU A 261 -17.14 -7.60 9.30
C LEU A 261 -18.32 -6.66 9.07
N ILE A 262 -19.50 -6.92 9.66
CA ILE A 262 -20.67 -6.04 9.55
C ILE A 262 -20.34 -4.61 10.03
N LYS A 263 -19.54 -4.47 11.07
CA LYS A 263 -19.15 -3.19 11.68
C LYS A 263 -18.41 -2.27 10.70
N TYR A 264 -17.68 -2.85 9.72
CA TYR A 264 -16.89 -2.12 8.75
C TYR A 264 -17.73 -1.36 7.72
N PHE A 265 -18.97 -1.81 7.49
CA PHE A 265 -19.88 -1.12 6.57
C PHE A 265 -20.26 0.30 7.02
N ASN A 266 -19.98 0.68 8.27
CA ASN A 266 -20.15 2.03 8.78
C ASN A 266 -18.89 2.90 8.68
N LEU A 267 -17.78 2.38 8.13
CA LEU A 267 -16.47 3.03 8.12
C LEU A 267 -15.99 3.42 6.72
N ASN A 268 -16.90 3.72 5.79
CA ASN A 268 -16.58 4.08 4.41
C ASN A 268 -15.78 3.01 3.63
N VAL A 269 -15.86 1.75 4.05
CA VAL A 269 -15.24 0.62 3.35
C VAL A 269 -15.98 0.34 2.05
N ARG A 270 -15.27 0.34 0.93
CA ARG A 270 -15.82 0.10 -0.41
C ARG A 270 -15.34 -1.21 -1.02
N LEU A 271 -14.32 -1.80 -0.44
CA LEU A 271 -13.76 -3.05 -0.91
C LEU A 271 -13.38 -3.89 0.32
N ILE A 272 -14.02 -5.05 0.48
CA ILE A 272 -13.89 -5.88 1.68
C ILE A 272 -13.76 -7.35 1.30
N GLY A 273 -12.92 -8.07 2.00
CA GLY A 273 -12.71 -9.51 1.81
C GLY A 273 -11.86 -10.12 2.88
N GLY A 274 -11.10 -11.15 2.54
CA GLY A 274 -10.24 -11.83 3.47
C GLY A 274 -8.76 -11.84 3.05
N CYS A 275 -7.88 -12.12 4.01
CA CYS A 275 -6.47 -12.38 3.80
C CYS A 275 -6.14 -13.82 4.24
N CYS A 276 -5.11 -14.02 5.04
CA CYS A 276 -4.66 -15.36 5.43
C CYS A 276 -5.76 -16.17 6.14
N GLY A 277 -5.85 -17.46 5.80
CA GLY A 277 -6.82 -18.41 6.37
C GLY A 277 -8.24 -18.34 5.81
N THR A 278 -8.59 -17.33 5.03
CA THR A 278 -9.94 -17.23 4.44
C THR A 278 -10.05 -18.05 3.15
N THR A 279 -11.14 -18.78 2.99
CA THR A 279 -11.47 -19.64 1.85
C THR A 279 -12.72 -19.14 1.12
N PRO A 280 -13.11 -19.72 -0.01
CA PRO A 280 -14.36 -19.36 -0.70
C PRO A 280 -15.60 -19.37 0.19
N ASP A 281 -15.65 -20.22 1.24
CA ASP A 281 -16.80 -20.27 2.15
C ASP A 281 -16.90 -19.01 3.02
N TYR A 282 -15.79 -18.40 3.42
CA TYR A 282 -15.79 -17.10 4.11
C TYR A 282 -16.40 -16.00 3.25
N ILE A 283 -16.14 -16.04 1.96
CA ILE A 283 -16.67 -15.06 1.00
C ILE A 283 -18.18 -15.26 0.82
N LYS A 284 -18.66 -16.52 0.73
CA LYS A 284 -20.10 -16.83 0.67
C LYS A 284 -20.84 -16.31 1.92
N GLU A 285 -20.25 -16.47 3.11
CA GLU A 285 -20.85 -15.97 4.35
C GLU A 285 -20.85 -14.43 4.39
N LEU A 286 -19.78 -13.78 3.95
CA LEU A 286 -19.70 -12.33 3.88
C LEU A 286 -20.72 -11.73 2.92
N LEU A 287 -20.94 -12.37 1.76
CA LEU A 287 -21.94 -11.92 0.78
C LEU A 287 -23.37 -11.88 1.34
N LYS A 288 -23.74 -12.80 2.25
CA LYS A 288 -25.05 -12.80 2.91
C LYS A 288 -25.29 -11.56 3.78
N ARG A 289 -24.23 -10.87 4.18
CA ARG A 289 -24.24 -9.72 5.10
C ARG A 289 -23.91 -8.40 4.41
N LYS A 290 -23.59 -8.45 3.10
CA LYS A 290 -23.19 -7.28 2.31
C LYS A 290 -24.28 -6.20 2.33
N THR A 291 -23.91 -4.99 2.68
CA THR A 291 -24.75 -3.79 2.63
C THR A 291 -23.97 -2.60 2.10
N LEU A 292 -24.65 -1.50 1.79
CA LEU A 292 -23.98 -0.29 1.36
C LEU A 292 -23.25 0.36 2.54
N SER A 293 -21.97 0.57 2.37
CA SER A 293 -21.13 1.29 3.34
C SER A 293 -21.46 2.78 3.35
N LYS A 294 -21.69 3.33 4.54
CA LYS A 294 -21.90 4.77 4.74
C LYS A 294 -21.20 5.19 6.03
N TYR A 295 -20.17 6.01 5.89
CA TYR A 295 -19.55 6.64 7.04
C TYR A 295 -20.44 7.76 7.58
N SER A 296 -20.72 7.74 8.86
CA SER A 296 -21.55 8.73 9.55
C SER A 296 -20.79 9.51 10.63
N GLY A 297 -19.48 9.28 10.76
CA GLY A 297 -18.62 10.02 11.69
C GLY A 297 -18.13 11.34 11.09
N ASP A 298 -17.43 12.11 11.92
CA ASP A 298 -16.83 13.37 11.52
C ASP A 298 -15.62 13.12 10.60
N VAL A 299 -15.61 13.80 9.46
CA VAL A 299 -14.50 13.80 8.52
C VAL A 299 -13.66 15.04 8.74
N ASP A 300 -12.36 14.85 8.96
CA ASP A 300 -11.42 15.95 9.05
C ASP A 300 -10.82 16.24 7.67
N ALA A 301 -11.44 17.17 6.95
CA ALA A 301 -11.07 17.61 5.62
C ALA A 301 -10.03 18.74 5.58
N ARG A 302 -9.47 19.15 6.72
CA ARG A 302 -8.41 20.16 6.75
C ARG A 302 -7.18 19.70 5.97
N PRO A 303 -6.41 20.61 5.37
CA PRO A 303 -5.10 20.25 4.82
C PRO A 303 -4.14 19.87 5.95
N TYR A 304 -3.37 18.81 5.70
CA TYR A 304 -2.41 18.25 6.64
C TYR A 304 -1.01 18.25 6.06
N LEU A 305 0.00 18.51 6.91
CA LEU A 305 1.34 18.03 6.69
C LEU A 305 1.52 16.71 7.43
N CYS A 306 2.24 15.78 6.81
CA CYS A 306 2.51 14.48 7.41
C CYS A 306 4.02 14.22 7.41
N SER A 307 4.52 13.74 8.55
CA SER A 307 5.79 13.02 8.61
C SER A 307 5.56 11.53 8.34
N GLN A 308 6.62 10.74 8.36
CA GLN A 308 6.48 9.28 8.30
C GLN A 308 5.60 8.73 9.44
N SER A 309 5.63 9.33 10.62
CA SER A 309 5.00 8.78 11.83
C SER A 309 3.67 9.43 12.20
N SER A 310 3.44 10.70 11.87
CA SER A 310 2.30 11.47 12.35
C SER A 310 1.84 12.54 11.35
N SER A 311 0.68 13.11 11.60
CA SER A 311 0.11 14.20 10.80
C SER A 311 -0.36 15.37 11.69
N ILE A 312 -0.23 16.60 11.17
CA ILE A 312 -0.68 17.83 11.82
C ILE A 312 -1.48 18.69 10.82
N PRO A 313 -2.65 19.25 11.19
CA PRO A 313 -3.33 20.20 10.34
C PRO A 313 -2.46 21.43 10.09
N VAL A 314 -2.47 21.96 8.88
CA VAL A 314 -1.69 23.18 8.53
C VAL A 314 -2.06 24.36 9.44
N THR A 315 -3.33 24.45 9.83
CA THR A 315 -3.83 25.49 10.75
C THR A 315 -3.28 25.42 12.17
N ASP A 316 -2.72 24.27 12.57
CA ASP A 316 -2.23 24.02 13.93
C ASP A 316 -0.69 24.10 14.01
N ILE A 317 -0.04 24.62 12.96
CA ILE A 317 1.41 24.86 12.90
C ILE A 317 1.69 26.31 13.33
N PHE A 318 2.19 26.48 14.54
CA PHE A 318 2.49 27.80 15.12
C PHE A 318 3.99 28.08 15.27
N SER A 319 4.81 27.03 15.29
CA SER A 319 6.25 27.16 15.46
C SER A 319 7.02 26.30 14.44
N ILE A 320 7.92 26.94 13.69
CA ILE A 320 8.71 26.30 12.64
C ILE A 320 10.19 26.44 12.95
N GLY A 321 10.90 25.28 12.97
CA GLY A 321 12.35 25.25 12.95
C GLY A 321 12.85 25.49 11.53
N LYS A 322 14.09 25.98 11.35
CA LYS A 322 14.65 26.24 10.01
C LYS A 322 16.06 25.70 9.88
N VAL A 323 16.31 24.95 8.81
CA VAL A 323 17.65 24.48 8.40
C VAL A 323 17.92 24.99 7.00
N ILE A 324 19.14 25.49 6.77
CA ILE A 324 19.60 25.94 5.45
C ILE A 324 20.63 24.94 4.94
N ILE A 325 20.40 24.40 3.74
CA ILE A 325 21.25 23.43 3.07
C ILE A 325 21.78 24.05 1.78
N THR A 326 23.06 23.82 1.49
CA THR A 326 23.73 24.23 0.25
C THR A 326 24.39 23.01 -0.41
N ASP A 327 24.96 23.21 -1.61
CA ASP A 327 25.74 22.16 -2.28
C ASP A 327 26.98 21.71 -1.47
N GLY A 328 27.51 22.60 -0.61
CA GLY A 328 28.66 22.30 0.26
C GLY A 328 28.31 21.76 1.65
N THR A 329 27.01 21.63 1.99
CA THR A 329 26.59 21.12 3.28
C THR A 329 26.86 19.62 3.37
N ASP A 330 27.46 19.13 4.46
CA ASP A 330 27.63 17.69 4.68
C ASP A 330 26.26 17.02 4.90
N GLU A 331 26.05 15.86 4.29
CA GLU A 331 24.75 15.17 4.32
C GLU A 331 24.38 14.62 5.69
N TYR A 332 25.40 14.14 6.42
CA TYR A 332 25.19 13.57 7.75
C TYR A 332 24.91 14.66 8.76
N ASP A 333 25.71 15.76 8.70
CA ASP A 333 25.53 16.92 9.58
C ASP A 333 24.12 17.52 9.37
N ALA A 334 23.69 17.69 8.12
CA ALA A 334 22.35 18.19 7.80
C ALA A 334 21.23 17.27 8.29
N ALA A 335 21.41 15.96 8.14
CA ALA A 335 20.43 14.98 8.61
C ALA A 335 20.34 14.97 10.14
N ASP A 336 21.45 15.08 10.84
CA ASP A 336 21.52 15.15 12.30
C ASP A 336 20.87 16.43 12.84
N ASP A 337 21.16 17.60 12.23
CA ASP A 337 20.52 18.88 12.59
C ASP A 337 19.00 18.83 12.45
N ILE A 338 18.50 18.27 11.34
CA ILE A 338 17.07 18.12 11.10
C ILE A 338 16.45 17.14 12.13
N GLN A 339 17.14 16.05 12.41
CA GLN A 339 16.68 15.05 13.38
C GLN A 339 16.66 15.63 14.80
N GLU A 340 17.66 16.38 15.21
CA GLU A 340 17.69 17.05 16.52
C GLU A 340 16.50 18.00 16.67
N MET A 341 16.21 18.81 15.64
CA MET A 341 15.04 19.70 15.63
C MET A 341 13.72 18.93 15.68
N ALA A 342 13.67 17.73 15.07
CA ALA A 342 12.45 16.91 15.07
C ALA A 342 12.10 16.37 16.46
N TYR A 343 13.06 16.24 17.36
CA TYR A 343 12.82 15.90 18.77
C TYR A 343 12.53 17.11 19.66
N GLY A 344 12.67 18.34 19.14
CA GLY A 344 12.40 19.59 19.85
C GLY A 344 10.92 19.95 19.92
N GLU A 345 10.63 21.17 20.40
CA GLU A 345 9.27 21.69 20.62
C GLU A 345 8.59 22.27 19.37
N LYS A 346 9.26 22.27 18.21
CA LYS A 346 8.71 22.82 16.95
C LYS A 346 7.59 21.96 16.39
N ASP A 347 6.61 22.56 15.75
CA ASP A 347 5.49 21.86 15.10
C ASP A 347 5.88 21.27 13.75
N ALA A 348 6.73 22.00 13.01
CA ALA A 348 7.28 21.59 11.71
C ALA A 348 8.71 22.09 11.55
N ILE A 349 9.44 21.53 10.56
CA ILE A 349 10.79 21.94 10.23
C ILE A 349 10.83 22.42 8.77
N GLU A 350 11.27 23.65 8.53
CA GLU A 350 11.50 24.17 7.19
C GLU A 350 12.96 23.88 6.78
N ILE A 351 13.09 23.18 5.67
CA ILE A 351 14.37 22.98 4.98
C ILE A 351 14.41 23.92 3.80
N VAL A 352 15.40 24.82 3.79
CA VAL A 352 15.66 25.74 2.67
C VAL A 352 16.91 25.30 1.95
N TYR A 353 16.76 24.84 0.72
CA TYR A 353 17.89 24.44 -0.12
C TYR A 353 18.28 25.58 -1.07
N ILE A 354 19.56 25.96 -1.02
CA ILE A 354 20.19 26.98 -1.88
C ILE A 354 21.34 26.30 -2.61
N GLY A 355 21.09 25.75 -3.79
CA GLY A 355 22.10 25.03 -4.55
C GLY A 355 21.65 24.69 -5.96
N ALA A 356 22.61 24.23 -6.78
CA ALA A 356 22.40 23.86 -8.17
C ALA A 356 22.24 22.34 -8.38
N ASP A 357 22.67 21.51 -7.43
CA ASP A 357 22.58 20.05 -7.53
C ASP A 357 21.14 19.58 -7.37
N GLU A 358 20.59 18.98 -8.43
CA GLU A 358 19.21 18.50 -8.50
C GLU A 358 18.91 17.35 -7.53
N ASN A 359 19.91 16.58 -7.11
CA ASN A 359 19.74 15.38 -6.29
C ASN A 359 20.03 15.63 -4.81
N ARG A 360 20.86 16.61 -4.52
CA ARG A 360 21.41 16.87 -3.18
C ARG A 360 20.36 16.89 -2.06
N LEU A 361 19.29 17.63 -2.27
CA LEU A 361 18.21 17.77 -1.28
C LEU A 361 17.47 16.43 -1.06
N GLY A 362 17.20 15.70 -2.15
CA GLY A 362 16.57 14.38 -2.09
C GLY A 362 17.44 13.35 -1.37
N ASP A 363 18.76 13.38 -1.58
CA ASP A 363 19.71 12.48 -0.93
C ASP A 363 19.80 12.74 0.58
N ILE A 364 19.82 14.00 1.00
CA ILE A 364 19.80 14.38 2.42
C ILE A 364 18.49 13.90 3.07
N ILE A 365 17.35 14.16 2.46
CA ILE A 365 16.04 13.75 2.98
C ILE A 365 15.95 12.21 3.11
N ALA A 366 16.47 11.47 2.13
CA ALA A 366 16.49 10.00 2.18
C ALA A 366 17.33 9.43 3.32
N ARG A 367 18.32 10.18 3.82
CA ARG A 367 19.20 9.76 4.92
C ARG A 367 18.70 10.10 6.31
N ILE A 368 17.62 10.89 6.44
CA ILE A 368 17.03 11.21 7.74
C ILE A 368 16.29 9.97 8.25
N PRO A 369 16.81 9.26 9.27
CA PRO A 369 16.24 7.99 9.73
C PRO A 369 14.85 8.22 10.31
N GLY A 370 13.84 7.56 9.71
CA GLY A 370 12.48 7.63 10.21
C GLY A 370 12.06 9.07 10.43
N ILE A 371 12.18 9.89 9.39
CA ILE A 371 12.08 11.35 9.45
C ILE A 371 11.08 11.76 10.50
N GLY A 372 11.64 12.12 11.54
CA GLY A 372 11.14 12.50 12.82
C GLY A 372 9.64 12.65 13.02
N LYS A 373 9.29 12.78 14.19
CA LYS A 373 7.91 13.00 14.65
C LYS A 373 7.27 14.26 14.03
N LYS A 374 8.03 15.08 13.30
CA LYS A 374 7.59 16.39 12.76
C LYS A 374 7.56 16.40 11.23
N PRO A 375 6.54 16.98 10.60
CA PRO A 375 6.49 17.15 9.17
C PRO A 375 7.48 18.20 8.67
N LEU A 376 7.88 18.07 7.40
CA LEU A 376 8.76 19.02 6.74
C LEU A 376 8.00 20.03 5.90
N ILE A 377 8.54 21.27 5.85
CA ILE A 377 8.28 22.28 4.85
C ILE A 377 9.55 22.36 4.00
N ILE A 378 9.43 22.21 2.70
CA ILE A 378 10.59 22.15 1.79
C ILE A 378 10.55 23.34 0.85
N SER A 379 11.61 24.12 0.81
CA SER A 379 11.74 25.32 0.01
C SER A 379 13.02 25.28 -0.81
N SER A 380 12.94 25.60 -2.09
CA SER A 380 14.10 25.75 -2.98
C SER A 380 13.72 26.58 -4.20
N ASP A 381 14.66 27.36 -4.73
CA ASP A 381 14.55 28.02 -6.04
C ASP A 381 14.91 27.06 -7.19
N ASN A 382 15.42 25.86 -6.89
CA ASN A 382 15.69 24.81 -7.84
C ASN A 382 14.51 23.81 -7.85
N ASP A 383 13.62 23.96 -8.84
CA ASP A 383 12.43 23.14 -8.99
C ASP A 383 12.73 21.63 -9.09
N LYS A 384 13.83 21.25 -9.73
CA LYS A 384 14.22 19.83 -9.87
C LYS A 384 14.66 19.24 -8.53
N ALA A 385 15.45 19.98 -7.76
CA ALA A 385 15.82 19.56 -6.42
C ALA A 385 14.60 19.44 -5.52
N LEU A 386 13.66 20.39 -5.58
CA LEU A 386 12.39 20.31 -4.85
C LEU A 386 11.56 19.09 -5.26
N ILE A 387 11.41 18.82 -6.55
CA ILE A 387 10.68 17.64 -7.06
C ILE A 387 11.31 16.35 -6.56
N ASN A 388 12.65 16.22 -6.63
CA ASN A 388 13.35 15.03 -6.15
C ASN A 388 13.18 14.84 -4.64
N ALA A 389 13.26 15.91 -3.86
CA ALA A 389 13.01 15.89 -2.43
C ALA A 389 11.58 15.45 -2.08
N LEU A 390 10.57 15.99 -2.75
CA LEU A 390 9.17 15.62 -2.56
C LEU A 390 8.90 14.16 -2.95
N ARG A 391 9.60 13.66 -3.95
CA ARG A 391 9.48 12.28 -4.41
C ARG A 391 9.98 11.29 -3.35
N THR A 392 11.10 11.58 -2.71
CA THR A 392 11.73 10.71 -1.70
C THR A 392 11.21 10.92 -0.28
N TYR A 393 10.56 12.05 0.01
CA TYR A 393 10.02 12.30 1.34
C TYR A 393 8.86 11.36 1.69
N PRO A 394 8.92 10.60 2.80
CA PRO A 394 7.89 9.61 3.19
C PRO A 394 6.66 10.25 3.84
N GLY A 395 6.31 11.47 3.51
CA GLY A 395 5.21 12.24 4.10
C GLY A 395 4.49 13.12 3.10
N ILE A 396 3.71 14.05 3.62
CA ILE A 396 3.12 15.20 2.91
C ILE A 396 3.89 16.44 3.35
N ALA A 397 4.71 16.98 2.47
CA ALA A 397 5.49 18.20 2.78
C ALA A 397 4.65 19.47 2.56
N GLY A 398 4.94 20.51 3.37
CA GLY A 398 4.63 21.88 3.01
C GLY A 398 5.60 22.39 1.95
N ILE A 399 5.17 23.26 1.05
CA ILE A 399 6.05 23.93 0.08
C ILE A 399 5.73 25.42 -0.02
N ARG A 400 6.76 26.23 -0.28
CA ARG A 400 6.65 27.64 -0.61
C ARG A 400 6.96 27.84 -2.10
N SER A 401 6.14 27.25 -2.97
CA SER A 401 6.37 27.23 -4.41
C SER A 401 5.02 27.06 -5.14
N ASP A 402 4.99 27.42 -6.41
CA ASP A 402 3.84 27.23 -7.30
C ASP A 402 3.67 25.79 -7.78
N LEU A 403 4.55 24.86 -7.40
CA LEU A 403 4.50 23.42 -7.71
C LEU A 403 3.36 22.70 -6.96
N LYS A 404 2.12 23.19 -7.14
CA LYS A 404 0.95 22.66 -6.45
C LYS A 404 0.74 21.17 -6.73
N ASN A 405 0.40 20.44 -5.67
CA ASN A 405 -0.01 19.02 -5.71
C ASN A 405 1.02 18.04 -6.30
N LYS A 406 2.30 18.40 -6.43
CA LYS A 406 3.31 17.45 -6.84
C LYS A 406 3.61 16.49 -5.67
N TYR A 407 3.45 15.19 -5.88
CA TYR A 407 3.62 14.15 -4.86
C TYR A 407 2.89 14.41 -3.52
N GLY A 408 1.73 15.07 -3.59
CA GLY A 408 0.91 15.37 -2.42
C GLY A 408 1.31 16.61 -1.62
N ALA A 409 2.27 17.40 -2.07
CA ALA A 409 2.71 18.59 -1.35
C ALA A 409 1.58 19.62 -1.19
N VAL A 410 1.60 20.35 -0.06
CA VAL A 410 0.64 21.39 0.31
C VAL A 410 1.34 22.74 0.33
N VAL A 411 0.77 23.74 -0.33
CA VAL A 411 1.27 25.13 -0.28
C VAL A 411 0.97 25.71 1.10
N VAL A 412 2.00 26.23 1.79
CA VAL A 412 1.94 26.79 3.15
C VAL A 412 2.50 28.22 3.23
#